data_b8281c582c067d7547dd7a44824f5eac
#
_entry.id   b8281c582c067d7547dd7a44824f5eac
#
_cell.length_a   1.000
_cell.length_b   1.000
_cell.length_c   1.000
_cell.angle_alpha   90.00
_cell.angle_beta   90.00
_cell.angle_gamma   90.00
#
_symmetry.space_group_name_H-M   'P 1'
#
loop_
_entity.id
_entity.type
_entity.pdbx_description
1 polymer ?
#
loop_
_entity_poly.entity_id
_entity_poly.type
_entity_poly.pdbx_seq_one_letter_code
_entity_poly.pdbx_strand_id
1 'polypeptide(L)'
;MSEPITAPVLPGALEPAAFWERLRDALETVPADARTPPGEARVGAVLVLIEESDDGLSVVLTRRRRDLRSHPGQLSFPGGRREGNESLQDSALREAHEEVGLDPDSTEVVGIGRVFYLPPSRFWVAPVLARWARPHALEENPWEVDEILRVPLTWLLDPERWRQVPLSLEGSSWAWQLEDDLLWGATAAVLAVLLDTAVPGWHGGREPEQLGPQRAVRPWETVPVTRRGPRLEGALPAIGQEEVPHVTAEQVRVVRKWLLQHGVALEARAEQAGRAAAHAVRRLLGLSLSEVSVTVLAGPSSNGAGGLAAARLLATAGADVDVLVVGDPRLPAQVSLLTAAGVRVRTITPEGLDDGCSPGQVVIDAVLGIGAEPPLADLPAVANGWLRRHDVPVVALELPSGMAADTGLRGPCVTADVTVALGLPLVGLQAPITHAYVGDLYLADLGIPPEVWRGAGVSLLQRSPFERGPLVRLTVGATATDAGTPDQAEATR
;
A
#
# COMPACT_ATOMS: atom_id res chain seq x y z
N MET A 1 -28.31 -26.92 9.71
CA MET A 1 -28.73 -25.83 10.62
C MET A 1 -27.62 -25.74 11.65
N SER A 2 -26.72 -24.77 11.49
CA SER A 2 -25.65 -24.52 12.45
C SER A 2 -26.26 -23.79 13.64
N GLU A 3 -26.00 -24.28 14.86
CA GLU A 3 -26.44 -23.60 16.08
C GLU A 3 -25.99 -22.14 16.08
N PRO A 4 -26.82 -21.21 16.63
CA PRO A 4 -26.40 -19.81 16.76
C PRO A 4 -25.17 -19.72 17.64
N ILE A 5 -24.16 -19.03 17.14
CA ILE A 5 -22.85 -18.86 17.77
C ILE A 5 -23.02 -17.85 18.93
N THR A 6 -23.35 -18.33 20.11
CA THR A 6 -23.23 -17.53 21.32
C THR A 6 -21.82 -17.69 21.86
N ALA A 7 -21.00 -16.64 21.75
CA ALA A 7 -19.78 -16.55 22.54
C ALA A 7 -20.18 -16.40 24.00
N PRO A 8 -19.52 -17.05 24.93
CA PRO A 8 -19.71 -16.76 26.34
C PRO A 8 -19.11 -15.37 26.62
N VAL A 9 -19.94 -14.33 26.55
CA VAL A 9 -19.57 -13.07 27.18
C VAL A 9 -19.50 -13.39 28.68
N LEU A 10 -18.30 -13.47 29.21
CA LEU A 10 -18.09 -13.64 30.64
C LEU A 10 -18.70 -12.43 31.33
N PRO A 11 -19.73 -12.60 32.20
CA PRO A 11 -20.33 -11.48 32.95
C PRO A 11 -19.18 -10.75 33.69
N GLY A 12 -19.06 -9.43 33.51
CA GLY A 12 -18.04 -8.63 34.16
C GLY A 12 -16.65 -8.63 33.47
N ALA A 13 -16.48 -9.24 32.28
CA ALA A 13 -15.20 -9.25 31.59
C ALA A 13 -14.72 -7.85 31.17
N LEU A 14 -15.63 -6.92 30.88
CA LEU A 14 -15.38 -5.51 30.58
C LEU A 14 -15.68 -4.59 31.75
N GLU A 15 -15.77 -5.10 32.95
CA GLU A 15 -15.88 -4.25 34.15
C GLU A 15 -14.57 -3.44 34.26
N PRO A 16 -14.65 -2.08 34.28
CA PRO A 16 -13.47 -1.23 34.09
C PRO A 16 -12.32 -1.51 35.06
N ALA A 17 -12.61 -1.69 36.36
CA ALA A 17 -11.56 -1.95 37.34
C ALA A 17 -10.78 -3.23 37.04
N ALA A 18 -11.49 -4.32 36.75
CA ALA A 18 -10.89 -5.62 36.44
C ALA A 18 -10.18 -5.62 35.07
N PHE A 19 -10.67 -4.85 34.11
CA PHE A 19 -10.04 -4.66 32.81
C PHE A 19 -8.65 -3.99 32.98
N TRP A 20 -8.59 -2.88 33.69
CA TRP A 20 -7.35 -2.15 33.92
C TRP A 20 -6.35 -2.92 34.80
N GLU A 21 -6.81 -3.66 35.81
CA GLU A 21 -5.97 -4.51 36.64
C GLU A 21 -5.25 -5.53 35.77
N ARG A 22 -5.97 -6.31 34.94
CA ARG A 22 -5.36 -7.30 34.05
C ARG A 22 -4.37 -6.71 33.06
N LEU A 23 -4.68 -5.52 32.51
CA LEU A 23 -3.75 -4.84 31.59
C LEU A 23 -2.46 -4.40 32.29
N ARG A 24 -2.54 -3.82 33.50
CA ARG A 24 -1.35 -3.42 34.25
C ARG A 24 -0.49 -4.63 34.59
N ASP A 25 -1.08 -5.69 35.11
CA ASP A 25 -0.37 -6.93 35.46
C ASP A 25 0.35 -7.51 34.22
N ALA A 26 -0.32 -7.56 33.09
CA ALA A 26 0.26 -8.06 31.87
C ALA A 26 1.41 -7.17 31.35
N LEU A 27 1.24 -5.85 31.40
CA LEU A 27 2.28 -4.91 30.98
C LEU A 27 3.53 -5.01 31.87
N GLU A 28 3.41 -5.31 33.14
CA GLU A 28 4.55 -5.55 34.04
C GLU A 28 5.36 -6.76 33.62
N THR A 29 4.72 -7.77 33.04
CA THR A 29 5.34 -9.02 32.59
C THR A 29 6.04 -8.90 31.21
N VAL A 30 5.76 -7.87 30.43
CA VAL A 30 6.40 -7.67 29.11
C VAL A 30 7.89 -7.36 29.31
N PRO A 31 8.83 -8.17 28.80
CA PRO A 31 10.26 -7.90 28.94
C PRO A 31 10.69 -6.56 28.33
N ALA A 32 11.67 -5.92 28.91
CA ALA A 32 12.15 -4.59 28.46
C ALA A 32 12.64 -4.58 27.00
N ASP A 33 13.30 -5.66 26.57
CA ASP A 33 13.74 -5.86 25.18
C ASP A 33 12.57 -6.01 24.21
N ALA A 34 11.45 -6.57 24.65
CA ALA A 34 10.24 -6.68 23.84
C ALA A 34 9.47 -5.35 23.69
N ARG A 35 9.79 -4.33 24.48
CA ARG A 35 9.26 -2.96 24.40
C ARG A 35 10.21 -1.99 23.70
N THR A 36 11.40 -2.46 23.35
CA THR A 36 12.45 -1.63 22.76
C THR A 36 12.65 -2.03 21.29
N PRO A 37 12.41 -1.11 20.35
CA PRO A 37 12.71 -1.37 18.94
C PRO A 37 14.22 -1.57 18.73
N PRO A 38 14.66 -2.34 17.73
CA PRO A 38 16.08 -2.45 17.37
C PRO A 38 16.68 -1.08 17.01
N GLY A 39 17.94 -0.83 17.39
CA GLY A 39 18.62 0.45 17.43
C GLY A 39 18.35 1.47 16.31
N GLU A 40 18.65 1.18 15.04
CA GLU A 40 18.45 2.10 13.91
C GLU A 40 17.11 1.92 13.19
N ALA A 41 16.15 1.23 13.79
CA ALA A 41 14.87 0.94 13.17
C ALA A 41 14.01 2.21 13.04
N ARG A 42 13.21 2.27 11.96
CA ARG A 42 12.10 3.22 11.88
C ARG A 42 11.03 2.82 12.89
N VAL A 43 10.73 3.74 13.79
CA VAL A 43 9.79 3.49 14.88
C VAL A 43 8.64 4.48 14.81
N GLY A 44 7.43 3.97 14.96
CA GLY A 44 6.24 4.75 15.22
C GLY A 44 5.61 4.34 16.54
N ALA A 45 4.85 5.23 17.13
CA ALA A 45 4.05 4.96 18.31
C ALA A 45 2.57 5.24 18.00
N VAL A 46 1.70 4.38 18.51
CA VAL A 46 0.25 4.56 18.38
C VAL A 46 -0.39 4.61 19.76
N LEU A 47 -1.37 5.48 19.94
CA LEU A 47 -2.07 5.65 21.20
C LEU A 47 -3.32 4.77 21.24
N VAL A 48 -3.29 3.71 22.03
CA VAL A 48 -4.46 2.88 22.33
C VAL A 48 -5.22 3.57 23.46
N LEU A 49 -6.03 4.56 23.09
CA LEU A 49 -6.79 5.37 24.03
C LEU A 49 -8.13 4.71 24.34
N ILE A 50 -8.34 4.36 25.60
CA ILE A 50 -9.60 3.76 26.08
C ILE A 50 -10.37 4.80 26.90
N GLU A 51 -11.57 5.09 26.44
CA GLU A 51 -12.56 5.92 27.12
C GLU A 51 -13.44 5.05 28.01
N GLU A 52 -13.71 5.52 29.21
CA GLU A 52 -14.63 4.92 30.16
C GLU A 52 -15.84 5.83 30.30
N SER A 53 -17.02 5.31 29.99
CA SER A 53 -18.30 6.02 30.06
C SER A 53 -19.37 5.18 30.73
N ASP A 54 -20.57 5.75 30.93
CA ASP A 54 -21.74 5.03 31.46
C ASP A 54 -22.15 3.85 30.54
N ASP A 55 -21.83 3.92 29.26
CA ASP A 55 -22.09 2.86 28.27
C ASP A 55 -20.99 1.79 28.24
N GLY A 56 -19.93 1.92 29.05
CA GLY A 56 -18.83 0.99 29.16
C GLY A 56 -17.52 1.50 28.53
N LEU A 57 -16.65 0.57 28.16
CA LEU A 57 -15.34 0.87 27.59
C LEU A 57 -15.39 0.99 26.07
N SER A 58 -14.80 2.05 25.55
CA SER A 58 -14.66 2.29 24.11
C SER A 58 -13.21 2.62 23.75
N VAL A 59 -12.76 2.17 22.58
CA VAL A 59 -11.47 2.56 22.03
C VAL A 59 -11.63 3.69 21.01
N VAL A 60 -10.75 4.68 21.08
CA VAL A 60 -10.71 5.79 20.12
C VAL A 60 -9.88 5.36 18.91
N LEU A 61 -10.48 5.44 17.75
CA LEU A 61 -9.85 5.19 16.46
C LEU A 61 -10.04 6.41 15.54
N THR A 62 -9.17 6.55 14.57
CA THR A 62 -9.30 7.51 13.48
C THR A 62 -9.58 6.78 12.18
N ARG A 63 -10.42 7.36 11.34
CA ARG A 63 -10.47 7.02 9.92
C ARG A 63 -9.48 7.93 9.20
N ARG A 64 -8.43 7.35 8.65
CA ARG A 64 -7.50 8.10 7.82
C ARG A 64 -8.20 8.67 6.59
N ARG A 65 -7.81 9.87 6.19
CA ARG A 65 -8.40 10.45 4.96
C ARG A 65 -8.25 9.52 3.77
N ARG A 66 -9.31 9.48 2.95
CA ARG A 66 -9.36 8.60 1.76
C ARG A 66 -8.46 9.08 0.61
N ASP A 67 -7.95 10.31 0.69
CA ASP A 67 -7.03 10.90 -0.28
C ASP A 67 -5.55 10.84 0.14
N LEU A 68 -5.25 10.27 1.31
CA LEU A 68 -3.86 10.05 1.76
C LEU A 68 -3.17 8.96 0.93
N ARG A 69 -1.84 9.13 0.77
CA ARG A 69 -0.99 8.21 -0.01
C ARG A 69 -0.82 6.84 0.65
N SER A 70 -0.84 6.79 1.97
CA SER A 70 -0.65 5.56 2.75
C SER A 70 -1.89 5.24 3.57
N HIS A 71 -2.38 4.01 3.46
CA HIS A 71 -3.50 3.52 4.25
C HIS A 71 -4.79 4.35 4.15
N PRO A 72 -5.24 4.79 2.93
CA PRO A 72 -6.40 5.63 2.77
C PRO A 72 -7.67 4.96 3.29
N GLY A 73 -8.48 5.70 4.05
CA GLY A 73 -9.75 5.23 4.60
C GLY A 73 -9.63 4.11 5.65
N GLN A 74 -8.42 3.69 6.02
CA GLN A 74 -8.25 2.66 7.05
C GLN A 74 -8.53 3.21 8.45
N LEU A 75 -9.06 2.33 9.29
CA LEU A 75 -9.18 2.60 10.72
C LEU A 75 -7.84 2.34 11.40
N SER A 76 -7.36 3.32 12.14
CA SER A 76 -6.11 3.25 12.89
C SER A 76 -6.27 3.86 14.28
N PHE A 77 -5.37 3.53 15.17
CA PHE A 77 -5.16 4.36 16.36
C PHE A 77 -4.57 5.70 15.95
N PRO A 78 -4.82 6.78 16.67
CA PRO A 78 -4.01 7.99 16.58
C PRO A 78 -2.54 7.65 16.78
N GLY A 79 -1.66 8.15 15.92
CA GLY A 79 -0.25 7.84 16.05
C GLY A 79 0.53 7.95 14.75
N GLY A 80 1.84 8.03 14.88
CA GLY A 80 2.72 8.24 13.75
C GLY A 80 4.18 7.94 14.04
N ARG A 81 5.06 8.62 13.33
CA ARG A 81 6.51 8.39 13.41
C ARG A 81 7.12 9.10 14.60
N ARG A 82 7.98 8.38 15.32
CA ARG A 82 8.83 9.01 16.35
C ARG A 82 9.77 10.05 15.74
N GLU A 83 9.80 11.24 16.30
CA GLU A 83 10.69 12.33 15.89
C GLU A 83 11.86 12.50 16.84
N GLY A 84 13.06 12.72 16.29
CA GLY A 84 14.26 12.95 17.08
C GLY A 84 14.49 11.90 18.17
N ASN A 85 14.67 12.39 19.41
CA ASN A 85 14.93 11.56 20.59
C ASN A 85 13.76 11.51 21.58
N GLU A 86 12.53 11.84 21.12
CA GLU A 86 11.36 11.74 21.98
C GLU A 86 11.12 10.31 22.44
N SER A 87 10.47 10.15 23.59
CA SER A 87 10.05 8.82 24.04
C SER A 87 8.89 8.28 23.17
N LEU A 88 8.66 6.97 23.19
CA LEU A 88 7.50 6.38 22.47
C LEU A 88 6.17 6.90 23.02
N GLN A 89 6.11 7.18 24.31
CA GLN A 89 4.95 7.76 24.97
C GLN A 89 4.70 9.19 24.48
N ASP A 90 5.74 10.04 24.47
CA ASP A 90 5.61 11.42 24.01
C ASP A 90 5.23 11.48 22.54
N SER A 91 5.81 10.58 21.72
CA SER A 91 5.45 10.44 20.31
C SER A 91 3.97 10.12 20.10
N ALA A 92 3.43 9.12 20.81
CA ALA A 92 2.03 8.75 20.68
C ALA A 92 1.08 9.87 21.15
N LEU A 93 1.43 10.57 22.22
CA LEU A 93 0.62 11.69 22.73
C LEU A 93 0.69 12.92 21.82
N ARG A 94 1.86 13.25 21.25
CA ARG A 94 2.03 14.33 20.28
C ARG A 94 1.19 14.09 19.03
N GLU A 95 1.32 12.91 18.44
CA GLU A 95 0.56 12.53 17.24
C GLU A 95 -0.96 12.57 17.52
N ALA A 96 -1.41 12.06 18.66
CA ALA A 96 -2.82 12.13 19.03
C ALA A 96 -3.30 13.58 19.25
N HIS A 97 -2.44 14.45 19.77
CA HIS A 97 -2.75 15.87 19.85
C HIS A 97 -2.88 16.49 18.45
N GLU A 98 -1.95 16.17 17.54
CA GLU A 98 -1.92 16.69 16.17
C GLU A 98 -3.08 16.17 15.31
N GLU A 99 -3.43 14.88 15.42
CA GLU A 99 -4.45 14.23 14.60
C GLU A 99 -5.88 14.47 15.08
N VAL A 100 -6.11 14.48 16.40
CA VAL A 100 -7.46 14.49 16.99
C VAL A 100 -7.66 15.55 18.07
N GLY A 101 -6.72 16.48 18.28
CA GLY A 101 -6.83 17.53 19.27
C GLY A 101 -6.86 17.01 20.73
N LEU A 102 -6.32 15.82 20.99
CA LEU A 102 -6.26 15.27 22.33
C LEU A 102 -5.38 16.14 23.24
N ASP A 103 -5.92 16.54 24.40
CA ASP A 103 -5.10 17.12 25.47
C ASP A 103 -4.30 16.01 26.16
N PRO A 104 -2.95 15.98 26.03
CA PRO A 104 -2.11 14.96 26.66
C PRO A 104 -2.30 14.87 28.17
N ASP A 105 -2.54 15.99 28.84
CA ASP A 105 -2.76 16.04 30.28
C ASP A 105 -4.11 15.43 30.68
N SER A 106 -5.00 15.19 29.75
CA SER A 106 -6.28 14.52 29.98
C SER A 106 -6.17 12.99 30.08
N THR A 107 -4.97 12.44 29.79
CA THR A 107 -4.73 11.01 29.72
C THR A 107 -3.86 10.48 30.85
N GLU A 108 -4.09 9.24 31.24
CA GLU A 108 -3.22 8.46 32.13
C GLU A 108 -2.59 7.33 31.29
N VAL A 109 -1.29 7.45 31.01
CA VAL A 109 -0.58 6.38 30.30
C VAL A 109 -0.34 5.20 31.24
N VAL A 110 -0.88 4.05 30.89
CA VAL A 110 -0.80 2.80 31.66
C VAL A 110 0.50 2.08 31.38
N GLY A 111 0.99 2.12 30.13
CA GLY A 111 2.26 1.54 29.75
C GLY A 111 2.43 1.35 28.25
N ILE A 112 3.56 0.75 27.88
CA ILE A 112 3.89 0.42 26.51
C ILE A 112 3.80 -1.10 26.34
N GLY A 113 3.00 -1.54 25.36
CA GLY A 113 2.89 -2.94 25.00
C GLY A 113 4.11 -3.46 24.24
N ARG A 114 4.05 -4.72 23.83
CA ARG A 114 5.10 -5.32 23.00
C ARG A 114 5.20 -4.59 21.66
N VAL A 115 6.39 -4.16 21.27
CA VAL A 115 6.64 -3.61 19.93
C VAL A 115 6.58 -4.72 18.89
N PHE A 116 6.03 -4.42 17.73
CA PHE A 116 5.91 -5.37 16.63
C PHE A 116 6.34 -4.75 15.30
N TYR A 117 6.81 -5.61 14.42
CA TYR A 117 7.30 -5.20 13.11
C TYR A 117 6.18 -5.31 12.07
N LEU A 118 5.99 -4.25 11.28
CA LEU A 118 5.10 -4.23 10.13
C LEU A 118 5.90 -4.44 8.84
N PRO A 119 5.91 -5.65 8.26
CA PRO A 119 6.72 -5.98 7.10
C PRO A 119 6.53 -5.04 5.91
N PRO A 120 5.29 -4.65 5.56
CA PRO A 120 5.06 -3.80 4.39
C PRO A 120 5.71 -2.41 4.51
N SER A 121 5.60 -1.78 5.68
CA SER A 121 6.12 -0.44 5.93
C SER A 121 7.54 -0.43 6.51
N ARG A 122 8.09 -1.58 6.92
CA ARG A 122 9.32 -1.72 7.70
C ARG A 122 9.35 -0.85 8.96
N PHE A 123 8.19 -0.58 9.52
CA PHE A 123 8.04 0.16 10.75
C PHE A 123 7.97 -0.81 11.94
N TRP A 124 8.64 -0.44 13.00
CA TRP A 124 8.35 -0.97 14.32
C TRP A 124 7.28 -0.09 14.96
N VAL A 125 6.20 -0.69 15.41
CA VAL A 125 5.09 0.01 16.03
C VAL A 125 5.04 -0.32 17.51
N ALA A 126 5.01 0.72 18.33
CA ALA A 126 4.86 0.64 19.77
C ALA A 126 3.45 1.05 20.18
N PRO A 127 2.60 0.13 20.66
CA PRO A 127 1.31 0.51 21.22
C PRO A 127 1.49 1.10 22.62
N VAL A 128 1.10 2.33 22.79
CA VAL A 128 1.04 3.05 24.08
C VAL A 128 -0.38 2.99 24.59
N LEU A 129 -0.60 2.28 25.68
CA LEU A 129 -1.92 2.11 26.28
C LEU A 129 -2.20 3.26 27.26
N ALA A 130 -3.33 3.91 27.08
CA ALA A 130 -3.72 5.03 27.92
C ALA A 130 -5.21 4.98 28.28
N ARG A 131 -5.52 5.36 29.52
CA ARG A 131 -6.87 5.65 30.00
C ARG A 131 -7.16 7.12 29.74
N TRP A 132 -8.30 7.42 29.16
CA TRP A 132 -8.75 8.79 29.01
C TRP A 132 -9.42 9.27 30.29
N ALA A 133 -8.59 9.83 31.18
CA ALA A 133 -9.02 10.18 32.55
C ALA A 133 -9.99 11.36 32.61
N ARG A 134 -9.89 12.29 31.66
CA ARG A 134 -10.75 13.47 31.56
C ARG A 134 -11.21 13.67 30.11
N PRO A 135 -12.24 12.90 29.65
CA PRO A 135 -12.73 13.02 28.29
C PRO A 135 -13.21 14.44 27.96
N HIS A 136 -12.89 14.88 26.74
CA HIS A 136 -13.31 16.16 26.20
C HIS A 136 -13.69 16.01 24.71
N ALA A 137 -14.17 17.07 24.07
CA ALA A 137 -14.41 17.04 22.64
C ALA A 137 -13.07 16.87 21.90
N LEU A 138 -13.04 15.94 20.93
CA LEU A 138 -11.95 15.79 19.99
C LEU A 138 -12.31 16.48 18.69
N GLU A 139 -11.29 16.97 17.98
CA GLU A 139 -11.43 17.67 16.71
C GLU A 139 -10.52 17.02 15.68
N GLU A 140 -11.09 16.61 14.55
CA GLU A 140 -10.33 16.00 13.45
C GLU A 140 -9.35 17.02 12.84
N ASN A 141 -8.10 16.61 12.68
CA ASN A 141 -7.20 17.33 11.79
C ASN A 141 -7.64 17.09 10.33
N PRO A 142 -8.17 18.11 9.63
CA PRO A 142 -8.76 17.93 8.30
C PRO A 142 -7.74 17.54 7.23
N TRP A 143 -6.45 17.54 7.54
CA TRP A 143 -5.39 17.11 6.62
C TRP A 143 -5.07 15.62 6.71
N GLU A 144 -5.42 14.95 7.82
CA GLU A 144 -5.02 13.57 8.09
C GLU A 144 -6.19 12.65 8.44
N VAL A 145 -7.24 13.18 9.07
CA VAL A 145 -8.34 12.42 9.63
C VAL A 145 -9.67 12.83 8.97
N ASP A 146 -10.42 11.84 8.47
CA ASP A 146 -11.78 12.04 7.96
C ASP A 146 -12.81 11.95 9.08
N GLU A 147 -12.55 11.13 10.10
CA GLU A 147 -13.52 10.87 11.18
C GLU A 147 -12.82 10.29 12.42
N ILE A 148 -13.31 10.67 13.58
CA ILE A 148 -12.93 10.08 14.88
C ILE A 148 -14.05 9.13 15.31
N LEU A 149 -13.71 7.87 15.55
CA LEU A 149 -14.64 6.83 15.97
C LEU A 149 -14.40 6.44 17.42
N ARG A 150 -15.49 6.29 18.17
CA ARG A 150 -15.50 5.64 19.48
C ARG A 150 -16.12 4.26 19.31
N VAL A 151 -15.27 3.23 19.32
CA VAL A 151 -15.67 1.85 19.08
C VAL A 151 -15.87 1.15 20.43
N PRO A 152 -17.11 0.80 20.81
CA PRO A 152 -17.36 0.05 22.04
C PRO A 152 -16.61 -1.28 22.03
N LEU A 153 -15.89 -1.62 23.08
CA LEU A 153 -15.19 -2.90 23.17
C LEU A 153 -16.17 -4.09 23.13
N THR A 154 -17.42 -3.89 23.50
CA THR A 154 -18.48 -4.90 23.35
C THR A 154 -18.71 -5.29 21.89
N TRP A 155 -18.50 -4.38 20.94
CA TRP A 155 -18.61 -4.71 19.51
C TRP A 155 -17.52 -5.68 19.05
N LEU A 156 -16.34 -5.58 19.65
CA LEU A 156 -15.22 -6.48 19.33
C LEU A 156 -15.42 -7.88 19.91
N LEU A 157 -16.28 -8.00 20.94
CA LEU A 157 -16.65 -9.29 21.54
C LEU A 157 -17.83 -9.97 20.84
N ASP A 158 -18.50 -9.27 19.92
CA ASP A 158 -19.67 -9.79 19.18
C ASP A 158 -19.21 -10.71 18.03
N PRO A 159 -19.49 -12.03 18.09
CA PRO A 159 -19.11 -12.97 17.03
C PRO A 159 -19.70 -12.67 15.65
N GLU A 160 -20.83 -11.97 15.58
CA GLU A 160 -21.43 -11.58 14.30
C GLU A 160 -20.58 -10.55 13.54
N ARG A 161 -19.72 -9.83 14.26
CA ARG A 161 -18.78 -8.85 13.69
C ARG A 161 -17.43 -9.43 13.34
N TRP A 162 -17.11 -10.62 13.79
CA TRP A 162 -15.80 -11.25 13.55
C TRP A 162 -15.61 -11.61 12.09
N ARG A 163 -14.43 -11.31 11.59
CA ARG A 163 -13.98 -11.65 10.23
C ARG A 163 -12.56 -12.18 10.29
N GLN A 164 -12.16 -12.90 9.26
CA GLN A 164 -10.76 -13.22 9.03
C GLN A 164 -10.25 -12.49 7.80
N VAL A 165 -8.99 -12.07 7.85
CA VAL A 165 -8.28 -11.48 6.72
C VAL A 165 -7.01 -12.28 6.47
N PRO A 166 -6.82 -12.82 5.26
CA PRO A 166 -5.59 -13.50 4.90
C PRO A 166 -4.39 -12.55 4.98
N LEU A 167 -3.36 -12.90 5.75
CA LEU A 167 -2.12 -12.11 5.84
C LEU A 167 -1.07 -12.58 4.84
N SER A 168 -1.10 -13.85 4.47
CA SER A 168 -0.17 -14.51 3.56
C SER A 168 -0.71 -15.88 3.17
N LEU A 169 0.11 -16.68 2.46
CA LEU A 169 -0.23 -18.05 2.11
C LEU A 169 -0.34 -19.00 3.32
N GLU A 170 0.09 -18.59 4.51
CA GLU A 170 0.24 -19.46 5.69
C GLU A 170 -0.56 -18.96 6.92
N GLY A 171 -1.43 -17.96 6.83
CA GLY A 171 -2.18 -17.54 8.01
C GLY A 171 -3.20 -16.44 7.76
N SER A 172 -4.05 -16.27 8.74
CA SER A 172 -5.08 -15.25 8.79
C SER A 172 -4.97 -14.40 10.05
N SER A 173 -5.52 -13.21 10.02
CA SER A 173 -5.63 -12.31 11.17
C SER A 173 -7.08 -12.04 11.51
N TRP A 174 -7.32 -11.71 12.77
CA TRP A 174 -8.58 -11.16 13.20
C TRP A 174 -8.89 -9.86 12.45
N ALA A 175 -10.17 -9.69 12.15
CA ALA A 175 -10.75 -8.45 11.67
C ALA A 175 -12.18 -8.31 12.22
N TRP A 176 -12.71 -7.10 12.21
CA TRP A 176 -14.08 -6.82 12.68
C TRP A 176 -14.84 -5.99 11.66
N GLN A 177 -16.07 -6.38 11.38
CA GLN A 177 -16.99 -5.55 10.60
C GLN A 177 -17.64 -4.53 11.54
N LEU A 178 -17.30 -3.27 11.35
CA LEU A 178 -17.86 -2.13 12.09
C LEU A 178 -18.76 -1.36 11.12
N GLU A 179 -20.05 -1.67 11.13
CA GLU A 179 -21.01 -1.10 10.16
C GLU A 179 -20.51 -1.24 8.72
N ASP A 180 -20.19 -0.12 8.07
CA ASP A 180 -19.67 -0.10 6.70
C ASP A 180 -18.14 -0.28 6.60
N ASP A 181 -17.44 -0.34 7.73
CA ASP A 181 -15.98 -0.42 7.78
C ASP A 181 -15.46 -1.79 8.17
N LEU A 182 -14.30 -2.13 7.64
CA LEU A 182 -13.52 -3.26 8.10
C LEU A 182 -12.33 -2.78 8.94
N LEU A 183 -12.34 -3.14 10.21
CA LEU A 183 -11.19 -2.98 11.10
C LEU A 183 -10.27 -4.19 10.95
N TRP A 184 -9.07 -3.97 10.43
CA TRP A 184 -8.13 -5.05 10.09
C TRP A 184 -6.66 -4.60 10.18
N GLY A 185 -5.73 -5.49 9.89
CA GLY A 185 -4.29 -5.19 9.83
C GLY A 185 -3.68 -4.96 11.20
N ALA A 186 -2.73 -4.00 11.29
CA ALA A 186 -2.00 -3.70 12.52
C ALA A 186 -2.91 -3.30 13.68
N THR A 187 -3.91 -2.48 13.40
CA THR A 187 -4.89 -2.03 14.40
C THR A 187 -5.66 -3.20 15.00
N ALA A 188 -6.13 -4.10 14.13
CA ALA A 188 -6.81 -5.32 14.55
C ALA A 188 -5.89 -6.26 15.36
N ALA A 189 -4.63 -6.41 14.94
CA ALA A 189 -3.67 -7.24 15.67
C ALA A 189 -3.41 -6.71 17.09
N VAL A 190 -3.27 -5.39 17.25
CA VAL A 190 -3.12 -4.78 18.58
C VAL A 190 -4.37 -4.99 19.43
N LEU A 191 -5.56 -4.82 18.85
CA LEU A 191 -6.83 -5.05 19.56
C LEU A 191 -7.04 -6.50 19.96
N ALA A 192 -6.66 -7.47 19.11
CA ALA A 192 -6.72 -8.88 19.47
C ALA A 192 -5.84 -9.19 20.69
N VAL A 193 -4.59 -8.70 20.69
CA VAL A 193 -3.67 -8.86 21.84
C VAL A 193 -4.23 -8.16 23.10
N LEU A 194 -4.80 -6.97 22.94
CA LEU A 194 -5.46 -6.25 24.04
C LEU A 194 -6.60 -7.09 24.64
N LEU A 195 -7.46 -7.65 23.79
CA LEU A 195 -8.59 -8.49 24.21
C LEU A 195 -8.12 -9.81 24.82
N ASP A 196 -7.13 -10.47 24.26
CA ASP A 196 -6.54 -11.70 24.84
C ASP A 196 -6.02 -11.46 26.26
N THR A 197 -5.49 -10.25 26.48
CA THR A 197 -4.93 -9.85 27.76
C THR A 197 -6.04 -9.45 28.76
N ALA A 198 -6.92 -8.54 28.36
CA ALA A 198 -7.88 -7.91 29.25
C ALA A 198 -9.18 -8.70 29.41
N VAL A 199 -9.52 -9.55 28.44
CA VAL A 199 -10.75 -10.36 28.37
C VAL A 199 -10.41 -11.81 27.99
N PRO A 200 -9.70 -12.56 28.85
CA PRO A 200 -9.25 -13.92 28.52
C PRO A 200 -10.41 -14.81 28.04
N GLY A 201 -10.17 -15.49 26.92
CA GLY A 201 -11.17 -16.39 26.34
C GLY A 201 -12.32 -15.68 25.59
N TRP A 202 -12.19 -14.40 25.24
CA TRP A 202 -13.19 -13.63 24.49
C TRP A 202 -13.64 -14.31 23.20
N HIS A 203 -12.72 -15.01 22.52
CA HIS A 203 -13.00 -15.71 21.26
C HIS A 203 -13.46 -17.19 21.48
N GLY A 204 -13.58 -17.65 22.71
CA GLY A 204 -14.03 -19.01 23.03
C GLY A 204 -13.11 -20.10 22.49
N GLY A 205 -11.79 -19.84 22.40
CA GLY A 205 -10.78 -20.75 21.86
C GLY A 205 -10.79 -20.88 20.33
N ARG A 206 -11.48 -19.98 19.62
CA ARG A 206 -11.47 -19.95 18.16
C ARG A 206 -10.28 -19.15 17.66
N GLU A 207 -9.74 -19.61 16.52
CA GLU A 207 -8.73 -18.88 15.77
C GLU A 207 -9.35 -18.27 14.49
N PRO A 208 -8.74 -17.24 13.89
CA PRO A 208 -9.27 -16.60 12.69
C PRO A 208 -9.61 -17.58 11.57
N GLU A 209 -8.80 -18.61 11.36
CA GLU A 209 -8.97 -19.64 10.34
C GLU A 209 -10.26 -20.46 10.53
N GLN A 210 -10.80 -20.50 11.74
CA GLN A 210 -12.00 -21.24 12.09
C GLN A 210 -13.30 -20.47 11.82
N LEU A 211 -13.22 -19.19 11.43
CA LEU A 211 -14.41 -18.38 11.15
C LEU A 211 -15.14 -18.77 9.86
N GLY A 212 -14.50 -19.57 9.03
CA GLY A 212 -15.06 -20.12 7.79
C GLY A 212 -15.04 -19.15 6.60
N PRO A 213 -15.17 -19.68 5.36
CA PRO A 213 -15.05 -18.91 4.11
C PRO A 213 -16.06 -17.76 3.98
N GLN A 214 -17.30 -17.96 4.45
CA GLN A 214 -18.36 -16.95 4.35
C GLN A 214 -18.10 -15.72 5.23
N ARG A 215 -17.17 -15.79 6.15
CA ARG A 215 -16.72 -14.68 7.00
C ARG A 215 -15.34 -14.13 6.59
N ALA A 216 -14.73 -14.74 5.60
CA ALA A 216 -13.53 -14.21 5.01
C ALA A 216 -13.86 -12.93 4.25
N VAL A 217 -13.16 -11.86 4.56
CA VAL A 217 -13.32 -10.56 3.91
C VAL A 217 -11.98 -10.19 3.28
N ARG A 218 -12.02 -9.82 2.01
CA ARG A 218 -10.84 -9.30 1.34
C ARG A 218 -10.71 -7.82 1.69
N PRO A 219 -9.58 -7.38 2.28
CA PRO A 219 -9.43 -6.01 2.76
C PRO A 219 -9.70 -4.94 1.70
N TRP A 220 -9.38 -5.24 0.43
CA TRP A 220 -9.61 -4.34 -0.70
C TRP A 220 -11.06 -4.28 -1.18
N GLU A 221 -11.93 -5.21 -0.79
CA GLU A 221 -13.36 -5.17 -1.14
C GLU A 221 -14.15 -4.20 -0.26
N THR A 222 -13.66 -3.92 0.95
CA THR A 222 -14.30 -3.04 1.93
C THR A 222 -13.71 -1.63 1.94
N VAL A 223 -12.50 -1.47 1.44
CA VAL A 223 -11.94 -0.16 1.14
C VAL A 223 -12.49 0.22 -0.24
N PRO A 224 -13.36 1.24 -0.35
CA PRO A 224 -13.66 1.79 -1.66
C PRO A 224 -12.32 2.13 -2.30
N VAL A 225 -12.01 1.54 -3.45
CA VAL A 225 -10.80 1.85 -4.23
C VAL A 225 -10.98 3.26 -4.82
N THR A 226 -11.17 4.22 -3.95
CA THR A 226 -10.98 5.63 -4.22
C THR A 226 -9.63 6.02 -3.65
N ARG A 227 -8.56 5.34 -4.10
CA ARG A 227 -7.27 5.99 -4.12
C ARG A 227 -7.42 7.20 -5.02
N ARG A 228 -7.78 8.29 -4.43
CA ARG A 228 -7.49 9.59 -4.97
C ARG A 228 -6.10 9.97 -4.46
N GLY A 229 -5.08 9.29 -4.98
CA GLY A 229 -3.86 9.99 -5.29
C GLY A 229 -4.25 11.19 -6.18
N PRO A 230 -3.41 12.20 -6.39
CA PRO A 230 -3.77 13.31 -7.25
C PRO A 230 -4.42 12.71 -8.50
N ARG A 231 -5.75 12.93 -8.65
CA ARG A 231 -6.50 12.34 -9.76
C ARG A 231 -5.76 12.76 -11.01
N LEU A 232 -5.41 11.79 -11.81
CA LEU A 232 -4.97 12.06 -13.16
C LEU A 232 -6.04 12.93 -13.79
N GLU A 233 -5.80 14.25 -13.86
CA GLU A 233 -6.77 15.20 -14.41
C GLU A 233 -7.09 14.79 -15.84
N GLY A 234 -8.36 14.58 -16.11
CA GLY A 234 -8.86 13.99 -17.34
C GLY A 234 -8.95 12.46 -17.22
N ALA A 235 -10.17 11.95 -17.10
CA ALA A 235 -10.44 10.53 -16.92
C ALA A 235 -9.76 9.70 -18.02
N LEU A 236 -8.71 8.94 -17.66
CA LEU A 236 -8.22 7.88 -18.54
C LEU A 236 -9.32 6.85 -18.70
N PRO A 237 -9.45 6.24 -19.89
CA PRO A 237 -10.40 5.15 -20.07
C PRO A 237 -10.15 4.06 -19.04
N ALA A 238 -11.20 3.56 -18.45
CA ALA A 238 -11.16 2.49 -17.47
C ALA A 238 -11.79 1.22 -18.05
N ILE A 239 -11.29 0.08 -17.62
CA ILE A 239 -11.82 -1.26 -17.95
C ILE A 239 -11.82 -2.11 -16.68
N GLY A 240 -12.85 -2.95 -16.51
CA GLY A 240 -12.93 -3.88 -15.40
C GLY A 240 -11.80 -4.92 -15.47
N GLN A 241 -11.24 -5.25 -14.32
CA GLN A 241 -10.19 -6.23 -14.22
C GLN A 241 -10.61 -7.61 -14.72
N GLU A 242 -11.89 -7.97 -14.54
CA GLU A 242 -12.51 -9.19 -15.03
C GLU A 242 -12.66 -9.24 -16.55
N GLU A 243 -12.59 -8.08 -17.22
CA GLU A 243 -12.68 -7.95 -18.66
C GLU A 243 -11.34 -8.16 -19.37
N VAL A 244 -10.24 -8.32 -18.63
CA VAL A 244 -8.89 -8.41 -19.19
C VAL A 244 -8.21 -9.72 -18.77
N PRO A 245 -7.71 -10.53 -19.72
CA PRO A 245 -6.97 -11.74 -19.38
C PRO A 245 -5.65 -11.38 -18.68
N HIS A 246 -5.29 -12.18 -17.69
CA HIS A 246 -4.04 -12.09 -16.96
C HIS A 246 -3.03 -13.07 -17.52
N VAL A 247 -1.78 -12.66 -17.55
CA VAL A 247 -0.73 -13.44 -18.21
C VAL A 247 0.36 -13.84 -17.23
N THR A 248 0.95 -15.02 -17.45
CA THR A 248 2.12 -15.49 -16.73
C THR A 248 3.41 -14.89 -17.30
N ALA A 249 4.46 -14.90 -16.51
CA ALA A 249 5.80 -14.50 -16.98
C ALA A 249 6.25 -15.31 -18.21
N GLU A 250 5.89 -16.60 -18.27
CA GLU A 250 6.22 -17.45 -19.42
C GLU A 250 5.48 -17.02 -20.69
N GLN A 251 4.20 -16.70 -20.59
CA GLN A 251 3.45 -16.19 -21.74
C GLN A 251 4.03 -14.88 -22.27
N VAL A 252 4.44 -13.98 -21.37
CA VAL A 252 5.13 -12.73 -21.77
C VAL A 252 6.48 -13.03 -22.42
N ARG A 253 7.25 -14.03 -21.93
CA ARG A 253 8.54 -14.44 -22.58
C ARG A 253 8.30 -14.96 -24.00
N VAL A 254 7.25 -15.77 -24.21
CA VAL A 254 6.87 -16.25 -25.55
C VAL A 254 6.56 -15.09 -26.49
N VAL A 255 5.75 -14.12 -26.04
CA VAL A 255 5.43 -12.91 -26.81
C VAL A 255 6.68 -12.11 -27.11
N ARG A 256 7.57 -11.87 -26.14
CA ARG A 256 8.84 -11.12 -26.34
C ARG A 256 9.76 -11.81 -27.34
N LYS A 257 9.82 -13.16 -27.31
CA LYS A 257 10.59 -13.94 -28.26
C LYS A 257 10.04 -13.79 -29.68
N TRP A 258 8.72 -13.85 -29.82
CA TRP A 258 8.05 -13.63 -31.11
C TRP A 258 8.33 -12.22 -31.66
N LEU A 259 8.21 -11.17 -30.83
CA LEU A 259 8.51 -9.80 -31.23
C LEU A 259 9.93 -9.64 -31.75
N LEU A 260 10.92 -10.23 -31.04
CA LEU A 260 12.31 -10.20 -31.43
C LEU A 260 12.53 -10.90 -32.80
N GLN A 261 11.89 -12.05 -33.00
CA GLN A 261 11.98 -12.80 -34.26
C GLN A 261 11.35 -12.06 -35.45
N HIS A 262 10.44 -11.13 -35.19
CA HIS A 262 9.77 -10.30 -36.19
C HIS A 262 10.35 -8.88 -36.26
N GLY A 263 11.56 -8.67 -35.77
CA GLY A 263 12.33 -7.43 -35.96
C GLY A 263 11.94 -6.30 -34.95
N VAL A 264 11.15 -6.57 -33.93
CA VAL A 264 10.85 -5.58 -32.87
C VAL A 264 11.97 -5.61 -31.83
N ALA A 265 12.95 -4.72 -32.02
CA ALA A 265 14.14 -4.61 -31.18
C ALA A 265 13.81 -4.16 -29.74
N LEU A 266 14.77 -4.35 -28.82
CA LEU A 266 14.65 -3.93 -27.44
C LEU A 266 14.44 -2.41 -27.34
N GLU A 267 15.12 -1.64 -28.18
CA GLU A 267 15.03 -0.18 -28.22
C GLU A 267 13.60 0.30 -28.49
N ALA A 268 12.92 -0.31 -29.46
CA ALA A 268 11.53 0.05 -29.79
C ALA A 268 10.57 -0.26 -28.64
N ARG A 269 10.76 -1.41 -27.99
CA ARG A 269 9.95 -1.80 -26.82
C ARG A 269 10.23 -0.92 -25.60
N ALA A 270 11.49 -0.58 -25.38
CA ALA A 270 11.91 0.34 -24.32
C ALA A 270 11.30 1.73 -24.52
N GLU A 271 11.26 2.20 -25.77
CA GLU A 271 10.63 3.48 -26.10
C GLU A 271 9.14 3.50 -25.80
N GLN A 272 8.41 2.45 -26.14
CA GLN A 272 6.97 2.33 -25.83
C GLN A 272 6.74 2.28 -24.31
N ALA A 273 7.49 1.45 -23.58
CA ALA A 273 7.43 1.36 -22.13
C ALA A 273 7.76 2.71 -21.45
N GLY A 274 8.81 3.38 -21.94
CA GLY A 274 9.22 4.70 -21.45
C GLY A 274 8.16 5.78 -21.70
N ARG A 275 7.47 5.75 -22.84
CA ARG A 275 6.35 6.66 -23.12
C ARG A 275 5.19 6.45 -22.13
N ALA A 276 4.86 5.21 -21.83
CA ALA A 276 3.80 4.89 -20.87
C ALA A 276 4.16 5.37 -19.46
N ALA A 277 5.38 5.12 -18.98
CA ALA A 277 5.86 5.60 -17.70
C ALA A 277 5.89 7.14 -17.63
N ALA A 278 6.44 7.81 -18.67
CA ALA A 278 6.46 9.26 -18.73
C ALA A 278 5.03 9.86 -18.76
N HIS A 279 4.10 9.20 -19.44
CA HIS A 279 2.70 9.61 -19.45
C HIS A 279 2.08 9.47 -18.05
N ALA A 280 2.33 8.37 -17.36
CA ALA A 280 1.86 8.17 -15.98
C ALA A 280 2.40 9.25 -15.04
N VAL A 281 3.70 9.56 -15.10
CA VAL A 281 4.32 10.64 -14.31
C VAL A 281 3.69 12.00 -14.61
N ARG A 282 3.52 12.35 -15.89
CA ARG A 282 2.89 13.62 -16.28
C ARG A 282 1.47 13.75 -15.75
N ARG A 283 0.74 12.65 -15.71
CA ARG A 283 -0.61 12.60 -15.15
C ARG A 283 -0.62 12.67 -13.63
N LEU A 284 0.36 12.06 -12.95
CA LEU A 284 0.49 12.06 -11.49
C LEU A 284 0.82 13.46 -10.94
N LEU A 285 1.68 14.21 -11.66
CA LEU A 285 2.18 15.53 -11.22
C LEU A 285 1.51 16.72 -11.92
N GLY A 286 0.57 16.46 -12.81
CA GLY A 286 -0.03 17.48 -13.66
C GLY A 286 0.63 17.57 -15.04
N LEU A 287 0.10 18.44 -15.91
CA LEU A 287 0.53 18.51 -17.32
C LEU A 287 1.80 19.34 -17.54
N SER A 288 2.16 20.24 -16.61
CA SER A 288 3.38 21.05 -16.69
C SER A 288 4.52 20.36 -15.94
N LEU A 289 5.64 20.13 -16.63
CA LEU A 289 6.83 19.47 -16.06
C LEU A 289 7.99 20.44 -15.79
N SER A 290 7.84 21.74 -16.08
CA SER A 290 8.94 22.69 -16.00
C SER A 290 9.52 22.95 -14.62
N GLU A 291 8.78 22.54 -13.55
CA GLU A 291 9.21 22.70 -12.17
C GLU A 291 9.23 21.35 -11.42
N VAL A 292 9.17 20.25 -12.17
CA VAL A 292 9.06 18.92 -11.61
C VAL A 292 10.42 18.22 -11.64
N SER A 293 10.83 17.65 -10.50
CA SER A 293 11.99 16.79 -10.39
C SER A 293 11.58 15.31 -10.36
N VAL A 294 12.25 14.50 -11.18
CA VAL A 294 11.99 13.07 -11.35
C VAL A 294 13.25 12.27 -11.14
N THR A 295 13.21 11.25 -10.32
CA THR A 295 14.30 10.27 -10.20
C THR A 295 13.91 8.97 -10.88
N VAL A 296 14.80 8.43 -11.70
CA VAL A 296 14.61 7.15 -12.41
C VAL A 296 15.61 6.12 -11.90
N LEU A 297 15.12 5.05 -11.30
CA LEU A 297 15.94 3.87 -10.97
C LEU A 297 15.96 2.94 -12.18
N ALA A 298 17.09 2.87 -12.89
CA ALA A 298 17.22 2.08 -14.11
C ALA A 298 18.13 0.86 -13.89
N GLY A 299 17.54 -0.33 -13.87
CA GLY A 299 18.24 -1.58 -13.60
C GLY A 299 18.79 -2.31 -14.84
N PRO A 300 19.48 -3.47 -14.64
CA PRO A 300 20.09 -4.27 -15.70
C PRO A 300 19.07 -5.13 -16.46
N SER A 301 17.91 -4.56 -16.78
CA SER A 301 16.76 -5.28 -17.33
C SER A 301 16.16 -4.56 -18.54
N SER A 302 15.19 -5.17 -19.20
CA SER A 302 14.36 -4.49 -20.21
C SER A 302 13.54 -3.34 -19.59
N ASN A 303 13.19 -3.45 -18.32
CA ASN A 303 12.53 -2.36 -17.59
C ASN A 303 13.47 -1.17 -17.42
N GLY A 304 14.74 -1.41 -17.04
CA GLY A 304 15.74 -0.35 -16.97
C GLY A 304 15.92 0.40 -18.29
N ALA A 305 15.90 -0.33 -19.42
CA ALA A 305 15.89 0.30 -20.73
C ALA A 305 14.66 1.19 -20.95
N GLY A 306 13.48 0.76 -20.51
CA GLY A 306 12.25 1.56 -20.50
C GLY A 306 12.35 2.78 -19.58
N GLY A 307 12.95 2.62 -18.40
CA GLY A 307 13.23 3.72 -17.46
C GLY A 307 14.15 4.79 -18.07
N LEU A 308 15.23 4.39 -18.74
CA LEU A 308 16.13 5.33 -19.46
C LEU A 308 15.39 6.08 -20.58
N ALA A 309 14.51 5.42 -21.31
CA ALA A 309 13.67 6.06 -22.32
C ALA A 309 12.70 7.06 -21.69
N ALA A 310 12.07 6.71 -20.54
CA ALA A 310 11.21 7.61 -19.75
C ALA A 310 11.99 8.85 -19.29
N ALA A 311 13.20 8.66 -18.74
CA ALA A 311 14.08 9.74 -18.32
C ALA A 311 14.32 10.75 -19.45
N ARG A 312 14.68 10.25 -20.63
CA ARG A 312 14.91 11.08 -21.81
C ARG A 312 13.66 11.85 -22.22
N LEU A 313 12.51 11.20 -22.26
CA LEU A 313 11.24 11.81 -22.65
C LEU A 313 10.80 12.90 -21.66
N LEU A 314 10.98 12.67 -20.36
CA LEU A 314 10.65 13.62 -19.30
C LEU A 314 11.59 14.82 -19.32
N ALA A 315 12.91 14.59 -19.48
CA ALA A 315 13.90 15.67 -19.62
C ALA A 315 13.62 16.52 -20.87
N THR A 316 13.30 15.89 -22.00
CA THR A 316 12.90 16.60 -23.22
C THR A 316 11.63 17.45 -23.02
N ALA A 317 10.74 17.01 -22.13
CA ALA A 317 9.52 17.73 -21.81
C ALA A 317 9.71 18.81 -20.73
N GLY A 318 10.96 19.04 -20.26
CA GLY A 318 11.33 20.12 -19.35
C GLY A 318 11.45 19.73 -17.87
N ALA A 319 11.27 18.45 -17.52
CA ALA A 319 11.48 17.99 -16.14
C ALA A 319 12.98 18.00 -15.76
N ASP A 320 13.28 18.28 -14.49
CA ASP A 320 14.60 18.04 -13.91
C ASP A 320 14.73 16.56 -13.58
N VAL A 321 15.60 15.85 -14.31
CA VAL A 321 15.68 14.37 -14.22
C VAL A 321 17.03 13.93 -13.68
N ASP A 322 16.96 13.09 -12.64
CA ASP A 322 18.10 12.31 -12.12
C ASP A 322 17.93 10.84 -12.47
N VAL A 323 18.97 10.21 -12.98
CA VAL A 323 19.00 8.79 -13.27
C VAL A 323 19.97 8.08 -12.33
N LEU A 324 19.48 7.07 -11.62
CA LEU A 324 20.26 6.19 -10.77
C LEU A 324 20.36 4.82 -11.46
N VAL A 325 21.54 4.54 -12.03
CA VAL A 325 21.80 3.29 -12.73
C VAL A 325 22.12 2.19 -11.71
N VAL A 326 21.40 1.09 -11.79
CA VAL A 326 21.51 -0.07 -10.90
C VAL A 326 22.14 -1.22 -11.68
N GLY A 327 23.44 -1.40 -11.56
CA GLY A 327 24.21 -2.40 -12.35
C GLY A 327 24.41 -2.00 -13.81
N ASP A 328 24.67 -2.97 -14.66
CA ASP A 328 24.99 -2.74 -16.07
C ASP A 328 23.72 -2.57 -16.93
N PRO A 329 23.47 -1.40 -17.52
CA PRO A 329 22.27 -1.16 -18.31
C PRO A 329 22.29 -1.95 -19.63
N ARG A 330 21.13 -2.47 -20.04
CA ARG A 330 20.98 -3.22 -21.30
C ARG A 330 21.18 -2.37 -22.55
N LEU A 331 20.97 -1.06 -22.44
CA LEU A 331 21.16 -0.09 -23.51
C LEU A 331 22.12 1.02 -23.07
N PRO A 332 23.42 0.76 -22.95
CA PRO A 332 24.38 1.74 -22.44
C PRO A 332 24.48 3.00 -23.31
N ALA A 333 24.16 2.92 -24.60
CA ALA A 333 24.08 4.08 -25.47
C ALA A 333 23.01 5.11 -25.00
N GLN A 334 21.93 4.68 -24.40
CA GLN A 334 20.93 5.59 -23.83
C GLN A 334 21.47 6.37 -22.63
N VAL A 335 22.30 5.75 -21.79
CA VAL A 335 23.01 6.43 -20.70
C VAL A 335 23.91 7.54 -21.23
N SER A 336 24.68 7.24 -22.27
CA SER A 336 25.55 8.21 -22.93
C SER A 336 24.76 9.39 -23.53
N LEU A 337 23.61 9.12 -24.14
CA LEU A 337 22.73 10.17 -24.70
C LEU A 337 22.16 11.05 -23.61
N LEU A 338 21.73 10.48 -22.48
CA LEU A 338 21.20 11.24 -21.33
C LEU A 338 22.27 12.16 -20.74
N THR A 339 23.49 11.64 -20.56
CA THR A 339 24.62 12.43 -20.05
C THR A 339 24.98 13.56 -21.01
N ALA A 340 25.02 13.28 -22.34
CA ALA A 340 25.27 14.31 -23.36
C ALA A 340 24.17 15.38 -23.41
N ALA A 341 22.94 15.03 -23.05
CA ALA A 341 21.81 15.96 -22.92
C ALA A 341 21.79 16.74 -21.58
N GLY A 342 22.81 16.57 -20.73
CA GLY A 342 22.91 17.26 -19.43
C GLY A 342 22.08 16.67 -18.32
N VAL A 343 21.49 15.48 -18.51
CA VAL A 343 20.80 14.75 -17.44
C VAL A 343 21.81 14.21 -16.44
N ARG A 344 21.53 14.40 -15.15
CA ARG A 344 22.38 13.84 -14.09
C ARG A 344 22.24 12.32 -14.08
N VAL A 345 23.34 11.60 -14.29
CA VAL A 345 23.37 10.13 -14.25
C VAL A 345 24.38 9.70 -13.20
N ARG A 346 23.94 8.92 -12.24
CA ARG A 346 24.76 8.35 -11.16
C ARG A 346 24.60 6.84 -11.13
N THR A 347 25.62 6.13 -10.66
CA THR A 347 25.56 4.67 -10.52
C THR A 347 25.44 4.30 -9.05
N ILE A 348 24.55 3.37 -8.71
CA ILE A 348 24.45 2.79 -7.38
C ILE A 348 25.62 1.81 -7.20
N THR A 349 26.33 1.95 -6.09
CA THR A 349 27.41 1.03 -5.68
C THR A 349 26.95 0.10 -4.56
N PRO A 350 27.71 -0.97 -4.23
CA PRO A 350 27.38 -1.83 -3.09
C PRO A 350 27.35 -1.11 -1.75
N GLU A 351 28.13 -0.04 -1.61
CA GLU A 351 28.17 0.82 -0.40
C GLU A 351 26.94 1.73 -0.30
N GLY A 352 26.16 1.81 -1.37
CA GLY A 352 24.93 2.60 -1.45
C GLY A 352 25.05 3.84 -2.30
N LEU A 353 24.20 4.81 -2.04
CA LEU A 353 24.27 6.16 -2.58
C LEU A 353 24.76 7.10 -1.49
N ASP A 354 25.53 8.11 -1.88
CA ASP A 354 26.00 9.16 -0.96
C ASP A 354 24.82 9.76 -0.19
N ASP A 355 25.05 10.11 1.09
CA ASP A 355 24.04 10.65 2.01
C ASP A 355 23.32 11.91 1.48
N GLY A 356 23.87 12.56 0.45
CA GLY A 356 23.28 13.73 -0.22
C GLY A 356 22.34 13.40 -1.40
N CYS A 357 22.09 12.12 -1.72
CA CYS A 357 21.21 11.75 -2.81
C CYS A 357 19.75 11.64 -2.34
N SER A 358 19.01 12.74 -2.47
CA SER A 358 17.56 12.75 -2.26
C SER A 358 16.80 12.49 -3.56
N PRO A 359 15.65 11.80 -3.53
CA PRO A 359 14.81 11.63 -4.70
C PRO A 359 14.16 12.95 -5.14
N GLY A 360 13.76 13.00 -6.39
CA GLY A 360 12.85 14.02 -6.89
C GLY A 360 11.43 13.87 -6.31
N GLN A 361 10.51 14.70 -6.79
CA GLN A 361 9.10 14.69 -6.39
C GLN A 361 8.37 13.40 -6.77
N VAL A 362 8.92 12.61 -7.69
CA VAL A 362 8.43 11.27 -8.05
C VAL A 362 9.60 10.39 -8.45
N VAL A 363 9.48 9.09 -8.15
CA VAL A 363 10.46 8.08 -8.58
C VAL A 363 9.83 7.13 -9.58
N ILE A 364 10.53 6.85 -10.67
CA ILE A 364 10.20 5.73 -11.57
C ILE A 364 11.03 4.52 -11.14
N ASP A 365 10.34 3.47 -10.70
CA ASP A 365 10.95 2.15 -10.46
C ASP A 365 10.98 1.36 -11.75
N ALA A 366 12.15 1.27 -12.35
CA ALA A 366 12.45 0.47 -13.52
C ALA A 366 13.68 -0.44 -13.28
N VAL A 367 13.85 -0.93 -12.04
CA VAL A 367 15.03 -1.75 -11.71
C VAL A 367 14.89 -3.15 -12.31
N LEU A 368 13.81 -3.84 -11.98
CA LEU A 368 13.58 -5.22 -12.40
C LEU A 368 12.17 -5.41 -12.96
N GLY A 369 11.98 -6.45 -13.75
CA GLY A 369 10.70 -6.87 -14.32
C GLY A 369 10.50 -8.38 -14.21
N ILE A 370 9.72 -8.99 -15.10
CA ILE A 370 9.33 -10.41 -15.09
C ILE A 370 10.49 -11.42 -15.01
N GLY A 371 11.72 -10.99 -15.25
CA GLY A 371 12.90 -11.87 -15.19
C GLY A 371 13.52 -12.01 -13.80
N ALA A 372 13.05 -11.25 -12.84
CA ALA A 372 13.56 -11.26 -11.47
C ALA A 372 12.83 -12.28 -10.63
N GLU A 373 13.57 -13.05 -9.83
CA GLU A 373 13.02 -13.90 -8.79
C GLU A 373 13.36 -13.30 -7.43
N PRO A 374 12.33 -13.01 -6.58
CA PRO A 374 12.57 -12.58 -5.21
C PRO A 374 13.23 -13.69 -4.36
N PRO A 375 13.96 -13.33 -3.28
CA PRO A 375 14.19 -11.96 -2.80
C PRO A 375 15.22 -11.19 -3.64
N LEU A 376 15.10 -9.84 -3.63
CA LEU A 376 16.11 -8.98 -4.25
C LEU A 376 17.48 -9.19 -3.62
N ALA A 377 18.52 -9.23 -4.43
CA ALA A 377 19.91 -9.33 -4.01
C ALA A 377 20.75 -8.18 -4.61
N ASP A 378 21.96 -8.02 -4.12
CA ASP A 378 22.98 -7.11 -4.65
C ASP A 378 22.48 -5.66 -4.85
N LEU A 379 22.86 -5.01 -5.95
CA LEU A 379 22.50 -3.62 -6.26
C LEU A 379 20.98 -3.36 -6.32
N PRO A 380 20.13 -4.23 -6.87
CA PRO A 380 18.68 -4.09 -6.76
C PRO A 380 18.15 -4.00 -5.32
N ALA A 381 18.74 -4.77 -4.39
CA ALA A 381 18.38 -4.68 -2.98
C ALA A 381 18.80 -3.34 -2.35
N VAL A 382 20.00 -2.83 -2.72
CA VAL A 382 20.50 -1.52 -2.31
C VAL A 382 19.58 -0.41 -2.82
N ALA A 383 19.20 -0.44 -4.10
CA ALA A 383 18.30 0.53 -4.71
C ALA A 383 16.91 0.53 -4.03
N ASN A 384 16.35 -0.65 -3.78
CA ASN A 384 15.10 -0.78 -3.05
C ASN A 384 15.24 -0.26 -1.61
N GLY A 385 16.35 -0.56 -0.93
CA GLY A 385 16.66 -0.05 0.41
C GLY A 385 16.74 1.48 0.44
N TRP A 386 17.35 2.09 -0.58
CA TRP A 386 17.38 3.55 -0.72
C TRP A 386 15.98 4.12 -0.91
N LEU A 387 15.22 3.62 -1.88
CA LEU A 387 13.86 4.11 -2.18
C LEU A 387 12.94 4.04 -0.96
N ARG A 388 13.03 2.98 -0.18
CA ARG A 388 12.18 2.79 1.02
C ARG A 388 12.49 3.72 2.19
N ARG A 389 13.60 4.43 2.18
CA ARG A 389 13.93 5.47 3.18
C ARG A 389 13.28 6.81 2.86
N HIS A 390 12.66 6.94 1.69
CA HIS A 390 12.08 8.19 1.22
C HIS A 390 10.57 8.04 1.03
N ASP A 391 9.83 9.06 1.47
CA ASP A 391 8.38 9.13 1.30
C ASP A 391 8.06 9.95 0.05
N VAL A 392 8.13 9.30 -1.11
CA VAL A 392 7.89 9.93 -2.42
C VAL A 392 7.00 9.04 -3.27
N PRO A 393 6.14 9.60 -4.13
CA PRO A 393 5.36 8.83 -5.09
C PRO A 393 6.23 7.98 -5.99
N VAL A 394 5.80 6.74 -6.22
CA VAL A 394 6.51 5.77 -7.06
C VAL A 394 5.63 5.30 -8.21
N VAL A 395 6.17 5.40 -9.42
CA VAL A 395 5.60 4.78 -10.63
C VAL A 395 6.43 3.54 -10.98
N ALA A 396 5.88 2.36 -10.76
CA ALA A 396 6.54 1.11 -11.13
C ALA A 396 6.25 0.75 -12.60
N LEU A 397 7.31 0.40 -13.33
CA LEU A 397 7.21 -0.04 -14.72
C LEU A 397 7.13 -1.56 -14.78
N GLU A 398 6.12 -2.11 -15.43
CA GLU A 398 5.75 -3.52 -15.57
C GLU A 398 5.22 -4.15 -14.28
N LEU A 399 5.98 -4.13 -13.21
CA LEU A 399 5.62 -4.54 -11.85
C LEU A 399 6.58 -3.90 -10.85
N PRO A 400 6.17 -3.71 -9.58
CA PRO A 400 7.08 -3.23 -8.53
C PRO A 400 8.29 -4.14 -8.38
N SER A 401 9.50 -3.56 -8.37
CA SER A 401 10.74 -4.34 -8.27
C SER A 401 10.80 -5.14 -6.97
N GLY A 402 11.06 -6.44 -7.09
CA GLY A 402 11.01 -7.40 -5.99
C GLY A 402 9.71 -8.18 -5.88
N MET A 403 8.73 -7.92 -6.73
CA MET A 403 7.52 -8.72 -6.84
C MET A 403 7.72 -9.89 -7.82
N ALA A 404 7.24 -11.08 -7.45
CA ALA A 404 7.23 -12.23 -8.35
C ALA A 404 6.08 -12.11 -9.36
N ALA A 405 6.40 -12.24 -10.65
CA ALA A 405 5.46 -12.01 -11.75
C ALA A 405 4.21 -12.91 -11.72
N ASP A 406 4.35 -14.15 -11.27
CA ASP A 406 3.26 -15.14 -11.29
C ASP A 406 2.61 -15.37 -9.93
N THR A 407 3.33 -15.13 -8.83
CA THR A 407 2.87 -15.48 -7.48
C THR A 407 2.73 -14.28 -6.55
N GLY A 408 3.18 -13.09 -6.95
CA GLY A 408 3.13 -11.90 -6.13
C GLY A 408 4.32 -11.77 -5.18
N LEU A 409 4.07 -11.53 -3.88
CA LEU A 409 5.14 -11.25 -2.92
C LEU A 409 5.88 -12.50 -2.48
N ARG A 410 7.22 -12.44 -2.53
CA ARG A 410 8.13 -13.44 -1.96
C ARG A 410 9.28 -12.80 -1.16
N GLY A 411 9.16 -11.55 -0.79
CA GLY A 411 10.19 -10.81 -0.06
C GLY A 411 9.98 -9.30 -0.13
N PRO A 412 10.99 -8.49 0.27
CA PRO A 412 10.92 -7.05 0.16
C PRO A 412 10.73 -6.63 -1.29
N CYS A 413 9.70 -5.84 -1.56
CA CYS A 413 9.48 -5.24 -2.88
C CYS A 413 9.22 -3.73 -2.75
N VAL A 414 9.27 -3.03 -3.87
CA VAL A 414 8.88 -1.63 -3.96
C VAL A 414 7.38 -1.49 -3.70
N THR A 415 6.97 -0.46 -2.97
CA THR A 415 5.58 -0.04 -2.87
C THR A 415 5.34 1.07 -3.87
N ALA A 416 4.50 0.83 -4.86
CA ALA A 416 4.18 1.80 -5.90
C ALA A 416 2.84 2.47 -5.64
N ASP A 417 2.74 3.75 -6.00
CA ASP A 417 1.46 4.47 -6.05
C ASP A 417 0.74 4.17 -7.38
N VAL A 418 1.53 3.96 -8.42
CA VAL A 418 1.06 3.60 -9.76
C VAL A 418 1.92 2.48 -10.31
N THR A 419 1.30 1.45 -10.87
CA THR A 419 1.98 0.42 -11.67
C THR A 419 1.49 0.48 -13.11
N VAL A 420 2.43 0.55 -14.04
CA VAL A 420 2.16 0.55 -15.48
C VAL A 420 2.52 -0.81 -16.05
N ALA A 421 1.53 -1.70 -16.15
CA ALA A 421 1.71 -3.01 -16.78
C ALA A 421 1.88 -2.85 -18.31
N LEU A 422 2.76 -3.65 -18.88
CA LEU A 422 3.17 -3.56 -20.28
C LEU A 422 2.42 -4.59 -21.14
N GLY A 423 1.36 -4.16 -21.82
CA GLY A 423 0.43 -5.01 -22.56
C GLY A 423 -0.67 -5.55 -21.62
N LEU A 424 -0.66 -6.84 -21.34
CA LEU A 424 -1.62 -7.47 -20.43
C LEU A 424 -1.05 -7.58 -19.01
N PRO A 425 -1.90 -7.52 -17.97
CA PRO A 425 -1.47 -7.54 -16.59
C PRO A 425 -0.97 -8.93 -16.19
N LEU A 426 0.10 -8.96 -15.39
CA LEU A 426 0.65 -10.20 -14.84
C LEU A 426 -0.26 -10.77 -13.74
N VAL A 427 -0.33 -12.10 -13.65
CA VAL A 427 -1.10 -12.81 -12.61
C VAL A 427 -0.69 -12.37 -11.20
N GLY A 428 0.60 -12.18 -10.94
CA GLY A 428 1.11 -11.76 -9.64
C GLY A 428 0.66 -10.36 -9.19
N LEU A 429 0.30 -9.47 -10.13
CA LEU A 429 -0.22 -8.14 -9.80
C LEU A 429 -1.61 -8.17 -9.18
N GLN A 430 -2.33 -9.28 -9.34
CA GLN A 430 -3.69 -9.47 -8.84
C GLN A 430 -3.76 -10.29 -7.55
N ALA A 431 -2.65 -10.87 -7.13
CA ALA A 431 -2.65 -11.59 -5.87
C ALA A 431 -3.11 -10.62 -4.75
N PRO A 432 -4.06 -11.02 -3.90
CA PRO A 432 -4.60 -10.15 -2.86
C PRO A 432 -3.54 -9.43 -2.02
N ILE A 433 -2.46 -10.12 -1.72
CA ILE A 433 -1.35 -9.60 -0.93
C ILE A 433 -0.56 -8.50 -1.65
N THR A 434 -0.68 -8.38 -2.98
CA THR A 434 0.10 -7.43 -3.78
C THR A 434 -0.57 -6.08 -3.95
N HIS A 435 -1.86 -5.95 -3.66
CA HIS A 435 -2.62 -4.72 -3.87
C HIS A 435 -2.02 -3.50 -3.16
N ALA A 436 -1.52 -3.68 -1.92
CA ALA A 436 -0.86 -2.61 -1.17
C ALA A 436 0.47 -2.14 -1.79
N TYR A 437 1.03 -2.91 -2.73
CA TYR A 437 2.32 -2.62 -3.37
C TYR A 437 2.18 -2.16 -4.82
N VAL A 438 1.06 -2.48 -5.46
CA VAL A 438 0.81 -2.21 -6.89
C VAL A 438 0.30 -0.80 -7.12
N GLY A 439 -0.45 -0.25 -6.17
CA GLY A 439 -1.11 1.03 -6.36
C GLY A 439 -2.19 1.01 -7.44
N ASP A 440 -2.42 2.14 -8.08
CA ASP A 440 -3.29 2.21 -9.25
C ASP A 440 -2.66 1.46 -10.41
N LEU A 441 -3.38 0.49 -10.98
CA LEU A 441 -2.88 -0.33 -12.07
C LEU A 441 -3.37 0.19 -13.43
N TYR A 442 -2.42 0.46 -14.30
CA TYR A 442 -2.66 0.86 -15.69
C TYR A 442 -2.08 -0.13 -16.67
N LEU A 443 -2.76 -0.32 -17.79
CA LEU A 443 -2.26 -1.10 -18.92
C LEU A 443 -1.73 -0.14 -19.98
N ALA A 444 -0.51 -0.37 -20.45
CA ALA A 444 0.07 0.34 -21.57
C ALA A 444 -0.01 -0.50 -22.85
N ASP A 445 -0.54 0.07 -23.91
CA ASP A 445 -0.54 -0.54 -25.23
C ASP A 445 0.90 -0.59 -25.79
N LEU A 446 1.38 -1.78 -26.08
CA LEU A 446 2.67 -2.01 -26.76
C LEU A 446 2.50 -2.35 -28.23
N GLY A 447 1.29 -2.21 -28.80
CA GLY A 447 1.01 -2.58 -30.20
C GLY A 447 1.19 -4.07 -30.47
N ILE A 448 0.98 -4.95 -29.50
CA ILE A 448 1.14 -6.39 -29.66
C ILE A 448 -0.16 -6.96 -30.28
N PRO A 449 -0.09 -7.55 -31.48
CA PRO A 449 -1.26 -8.11 -32.13
C PRO A 449 -1.92 -9.20 -31.30
N PRO A 450 -3.28 -9.28 -31.29
CA PRO A 450 -4.01 -10.31 -30.54
C PRO A 450 -3.59 -11.74 -30.87
N GLU A 451 -3.17 -12.00 -32.11
CA GLU A 451 -2.73 -13.32 -32.58
C GLU A 451 -1.47 -13.78 -31.84
N VAL A 452 -0.60 -12.84 -31.47
CA VAL A 452 0.65 -13.15 -30.75
C VAL A 452 0.33 -13.62 -29.33
N TRP A 453 -0.65 -12.99 -28.68
CA TRP A 453 -1.13 -13.41 -27.37
C TRP A 453 -1.82 -14.77 -27.45
N ARG A 454 -2.65 -15.01 -28.48
CA ARG A 454 -3.26 -16.34 -28.69
C ARG A 454 -2.19 -17.41 -28.91
N GLY A 455 -1.15 -17.10 -29.67
CA GLY A 455 0.01 -17.98 -29.86
C GLY A 455 0.76 -18.30 -28.58
N ALA A 456 0.70 -17.44 -27.57
CA ALA A 456 1.23 -17.67 -26.23
C ALA A 456 0.22 -18.37 -25.30
N GLY A 457 -0.92 -18.83 -25.82
CA GLY A 457 -1.95 -19.55 -25.02
C GLY A 457 -2.86 -18.64 -24.20
N VAL A 458 -2.96 -17.36 -24.55
CA VAL A 458 -3.86 -16.41 -23.87
C VAL A 458 -5.21 -16.37 -24.58
N SER A 459 -6.28 -16.68 -23.86
CA SER A 459 -7.66 -16.52 -24.35
C SER A 459 -8.02 -15.04 -24.29
N LEU A 460 -8.04 -14.39 -25.44
CA LEU A 460 -8.36 -12.98 -25.55
C LEU A 460 -9.87 -12.76 -25.59
N LEU A 461 -10.28 -11.63 -25.05
CA LEU A 461 -11.62 -11.08 -25.18
C LEU A 461 -11.91 -10.67 -26.63
N GLN A 462 -13.20 -10.46 -26.92
CA GLN A 462 -13.66 -10.04 -28.25
C GLN A 462 -13.18 -8.62 -28.63
N ARG A 463 -12.82 -7.80 -27.62
CA ARG A 463 -12.38 -6.41 -27.79
C ARG A 463 -11.02 -6.19 -27.17
N SER A 464 -10.20 -5.33 -27.79
CA SER A 464 -8.94 -4.89 -27.22
C SER A 464 -9.18 -4.00 -26.01
N PRO A 465 -8.44 -4.16 -24.89
CA PRO A 465 -8.50 -3.23 -23.78
C PRO A 465 -8.07 -1.80 -24.19
N PHE A 466 -7.37 -1.66 -25.32
CA PHE A 466 -6.80 -0.40 -25.82
C PHE A 466 -7.66 0.31 -26.86
N GLU A 467 -8.88 -0.13 -27.13
CA GLU A 467 -9.79 0.56 -28.07
C GLU A 467 -10.04 2.04 -27.70
N ARG A 468 -9.94 2.35 -26.40
CA ARG A 468 -10.20 3.70 -25.86
C ARG A 468 -8.95 4.56 -25.66
N GLY A 469 -7.76 4.01 -25.88
CA GLY A 469 -6.52 4.75 -25.75
C GLY A 469 -5.31 3.88 -25.41
N PRO A 470 -4.10 4.44 -25.53
CA PRO A 470 -2.85 3.69 -25.33
C PRO A 470 -2.49 3.45 -23.86
N LEU A 471 -3.21 4.06 -22.93
CA LEU A 471 -3.07 3.85 -21.48
C LEU A 471 -4.48 3.74 -20.88
N VAL A 472 -4.77 2.62 -20.24
CA VAL A 472 -6.09 2.29 -19.70
C VAL A 472 -5.95 1.91 -18.23
N ARG A 473 -6.84 2.43 -17.38
CA ARG A 473 -6.87 2.08 -15.96
C ARG A 473 -7.61 0.78 -15.76
N LEU A 474 -7.04 -0.14 -14.98
CA LEU A 474 -7.77 -1.30 -14.49
C LEU A 474 -8.53 -0.95 -13.21
N THR A 475 -9.82 -1.27 -13.18
CA THR A 475 -10.69 -1.10 -12.02
C THR A 475 -11.12 -2.45 -11.48
N VAL A 476 -11.05 -2.63 -10.18
CA VAL A 476 -11.63 -3.82 -9.51
C VAL A 476 -13.14 -3.63 -9.46
N GLY A 477 -13.88 -4.51 -10.11
CA GLY A 477 -15.32 -4.65 -10.17
C GLY A 477 -16.20 -3.51 -9.62
N ALA A 478 -16.57 -2.54 -10.48
CA ALA A 478 -17.84 -1.86 -10.31
C ALA A 478 -18.89 -2.69 -11.03
N THR A 479 -19.77 -3.36 -10.30
CA THR A 479 -21.02 -3.89 -10.87
C THR A 479 -21.72 -2.76 -11.63
N ALA A 480 -22.25 -3.08 -12.80
CA ALA A 480 -22.86 -2.16 -13.77
C ALA A 480 -24.12 -1.42 -13.24
N THR A 481 -23.97 -0.58 -12.24
CA THR A 481 -25.03 0.29 -11.69
C THR A 481 -24.67 1.77 -11.64
N ASP A 482 -23.47 2.17 -12.07
CA ASP A 482 -23.07 3.59 -12.17
C ASP A 482 -22.93 4.09 -13.63
N ALA A 483 -23.80 3.60 -14.52
CA ALA A 483 -24.11 4.34 -15.75
C ALA A 483 -25.08 5.45 -15.34
N GLY A 484 -24.53 6.59 -14.93
CA GLY A 484 -25.28 7.80 -14.63
C GLY A 484 -26.25 8.11 -15.75
N THR A 485 -27.52 8.16 -15.40
CA THR A 485 -28.60 8.72 -16.21
C THR A 485 -28.18 10.14 -16.67
N PRO A 486 -28.22 10.47 -17.96
CA PRO A 486 -27.99 11.84 -18.37
C PRO A 486 -29.09 12.72 -17.79
N ASP A 487 -28.68 13.74 -17.10
CA ASP A 487 -29.51 14.79 -16.54
C ASP A 487 -30.37 15.43 -17.65
N GLN A 488 -31.66 15.07 -17.66
CA GLN A 488 -32.68 15.76 -18.44
C GLN A 488 -33.18 16.96 -17.65
N ALA A 489 -32.43 18.03 -17.68
CA ALA A 489 -32.90 19.32 -17.19
C ALA A 489 -32.32 20.44 -18.02
N GLU A 490 -32.86 20.64 -19.23
CA GLU A 490 -32.99 21.95 -19.85
C GLU A 490 -33.86 21.87 -21.12
N ALA A 491 -35.14 21.81 -20.88
CA ALA A 491 -36.12 22.20 -21.90
C ALA A 491 -37.33 22.78 -21.17
N THR A 492 -37.27 24.04 -20.79
CA THR A 492 -38.39 24.98 -20.75
C THR A 492 -37.93 26.34 -20.17
N ARG A 493 -37.49 27.24 -21.01
CA ARG A 493 -37.90 28.63 -21.22
C ARG A 493 -36.87 29.39 -22.01
#